data_709da52bb7c3596fa1c332a08d1aaa7f
#
_entry.id   709da52bb7c3596fa1c332a08d1aaa7f
#
_cell.length_a   1.000
_cell.length_b   1.000
_cell.length_c   1.000
_cell.angle_alpha   90.00
_cell.angle_beta   90.00
_cell.angle_gamma   90.00
#
_symmetry.space_group_name_H-M   'P 1'
#
loop_
_entity.id
_entity.type
_entity.pdbx_description
1 polymer ?
#
loop_
_entity_poly.entity_id
_entity_poly.type
_entity_poly.pdbx_seq_one_letter_code
_entity_poly.pdbx_strand_id
1 'polypeptide(L)'
;MKVGQVIAVVDIGSTKVCCCIASVDEHEHFDILGVGYCVCFGVKHGIIIDMDLVSKSIARAVEEAEKAANLRIKSVYVNASGKFVRSELIHSSINIGGRIVRHEDVKKLIYKSIKKNPKEEIIHSIPILFEMDSMVCTTDPIGMFSNVLNANVNVVTIPKVQINNIIVSLARCHLDVLGVVYSGYAAGLCVLNEDSNQENQIVIDFGGGVTTINFFYKGRFCGLETIPFGADNITRDIACGIRVSNLNAERLKTLHGAAFVSFDDKKNMILVPMQEENNVINLQQMPKSDLNEIIQPRVEEILKLIKEKIDKSVFKCDFANNFIITGGGSMLTGIREFVSETLKKSVKVQKMEDFSENFGIQIENDFATAIGMIKFALLSDDINLNHKDDSEKNDDIGFLKKTMSWLENNL
;
A
#
# COMPACT_ATOMS: atom_id res chain seq x y z
N MET A 1 33.54 -4.52 3.64
CA MET A 1 32.18 -4.12 3.97
C MET A 1 31.46 -5.38 4.41
N LYS A 2 30.94 -5.43 5.64
CA LYS A 2 30.00 -6.48 6.04
C LYS A 2 28.77 -6.25 5.17
N VAL A 3 28.36 -7.26 4.43
CA VAL A 3 27.14 -7.20 3.62
C VAL A 3 25.98 -7.11 4.62
N GLY A 4 25.31 -5.97 4.68
CA GLY A 4 24.09 -5.81 5.45
C GLY A 4 23.02 -6.80 4.95
N GLN A 5 22.02 -7.07 5.74
CA GLN A 5 20.88 -7.89 5.31
C GLN A 5 20.22 -7.23 4.11
N VAL A 6 19.89 -8.02 3.07
CA VAL A 6 19.23 -7.54 1.87
C VAL A 6 17.74 -7.84 1.94
N ILE A 7 16.92 -6.81 1.78
CA ILE A 7 15.47 -6.90 1.67
C ILE A 7 15.08 -6.57 0.23
N ALA A 8 14.25 -7.42 -0.38
CA ALA A 8 13.67 -7.16 -1.68
C ALA A 8 12.14 -7.16 -1.59
N VAL A 9 11.52 -6.20 -2.27
CA VAL A 9 10.07 -6.04 -2.30
C VAL A 9 9.58 -5.91 -3.74
N VAL A 10 8.40 -6.44 -4.03
CA VAL A 10 7.74 -6.30 -5.32
C VAL A 10 6.35 -5.72 -5.11
N ASP A 11 6.12 -4.50 -5.57
CA ASP A 11 4.81 -3.85 -5.58
C ASP A 11 4.13 -4.10 -6.93
N ILE A 12 3.03 -4.86 -6.91
CA ILE A 12 2.23 -5.18 -8.08
C ILE A 12 1.01 -4.27 -8.10
N GLY A 13 1.15 -3.12 -8.77
CA GLY A 13 0.07 -2.16 -8.97
C GLY A 13 -0.75 -2.43 -10.24
N SER A 14 -1.87 -1.72 -10.42
CA SER A 14 -2.69 -1.82 -11.63
C SER A 14 -2.08 -1.13 -12.86
N THR A 15 -1.19 -0.17 -12.65
CA THR A 15 -0.56 0.64 -13.72
C THR A 15 0.95 0.42 -13.79
N LYS A 16 1.57 0.05 -12.69
CA LYS A 16 3.02 -0.13 -12.56
C LYS A 16 3.33 -1.35 -11.70
N VAL A 17 4.35 -2.12 -12.07
CA VAL A 17 5.06 -3.05 -11.18
C VAL A 17 6.38 -2.39 -10.81
N CYS A 18 6.71 -2.42 -9.54
CA CYS A 18 7.97 -1.91 -9.00
C CYS A 18 8.69 -2.99 -8.19
N CYS A 19 10.00 -3.11 -8.37
CA CYS A 19 10.86 -3.90 -7.50
C CYS A 19 11.88 -2.96 -6.85
N CYS A 20 11.97 -3.01 -5.52
CA CYS A 20 13.00 -2.30 -4.76
C CYS A 20 13.84 -3.29 -4.00
N ILE A 21 15.16 -3.10 -4.04
CA ILE A 21 16.15 -3.88 -3.30
C ILE A 21 16.88 -2.92 -2.38
N ALA A 22 16.91 -3.25 -1.10
CA ALA A 22 17.54 -2.41 -0.07
C ALA A 22 18.53 -3.23 0.76
N SER A 23 19.58 -2.58 1.25
CA SER A 23 20.43 -3.09 2.31
C SER A 23 20.04 -2.48 3.64
N VAL A 24 20.13 -3.24 4.71
CA VAL A 24 19.83 -2.81 6.06
C VAL A 24 21.09 -2.87 6.90
N ASP A 25 21.36 -1.80 7.65
CA ASP A 25 22.47 -1.73 8.58
C ASP A 25 22.12 -2.29 9.98
N GLU A 26 23.09 -2.29 10.90
CA GLU A 26 22.93 -2.77 12.28
C GLU A 26 22.01 -1.85 13.13
N HIS A 27 21.64 -0.67 12.62
CA HIS A 27 20.78 0.33 13.27
C HIS A 27 19.38 0.41 12.61
N GLU A 28 19.04 -0.59 11.78
CA GLU A 28 17.77 -0.65 11.04
C GLU A 28 17.55 0.48 10.03
N HIS A 29 18.59 1.24 9.71
CA HIS A 29 18.53 2.13 8.57
C HIS A 29 18.66 1.31 7.30
N PHE A 30 17.92 1.69 6.27
CA PHE A 30 18.01 1.02 4.99
C PHE A 30 18.46 1.98 3.89
N ASP A 31 19.34 1.47 3.03
CA ASP A 31 19.75 2.12 1.79
C ASP A 31 19.21 1.35 0.59
N ILE A 32 18.61 2.06 -0.35
CA ILE A 32 18.12 1.44 -1.59
C ILE A 32 19.33 1.12 -2.46
N LEU A 33 19.51 -0.14 -2.83
CA LEU A 33 20.58 -0.63 -3.70
C LEU A 33 20.18 -0.62 -5.16
N GLY A 34 18.90 -0.82 -5.46
CA GLY A 34 18.39 -0.85 -6.80
C GLY A 34 16.88 -0.76 -6.87
N VAL A 35 16.40 -0.07 -7.90
CA VAL A 35 14.98 0.06 -8.22
C VAL A 35 14.77 -0.31 -9.67
N GLY A 36 13.76 -1.11 -9.94
CA GLY A 36 13.29 -1.40 -11.28
C GLY A 36 11.79 -1.25 -11.35
N TYR A 37 11.27 -0.71 -12.42
CA TYR A 37 9.84 -0.57 -12.60
C TYR A 37 9.43 -0.63 -14.07
N CYS A 38 8.22 -1.07 -14.32
CA CYS A 38 7.65 -1.05 -15.66
C CYS A 38 6.13 -0.88 -15.62
N VAL A 39 5.57 -0.53 -16.77
CA VAL A 39 4.11 -0.49 -16.93
C VAL A 39 3.54 -1.87 -16.67
N CYS A 40 2.52 -1.95 -15.83
CA CYS A 40 1.83 -3.18 -15.51
C CYS A 40 0.71 -3.45 -16.52
N PHE A 41 0.73 -4.62 -17.09
CA PHE A 41 -0.37 -5.17 -17.86
C PHE A 41 -0.86 -6.45 -17.17
N GLY A 42 -2.17 -6.71 -17.22
CA GLY A 42 -2.74 -7.92 -16.61
C GLY A 42 -3.25 -7.76 -15.17
N VAL A 43 -3.23 -6.54 -14.62
CA VAL A 43 -3.85 -6.23 -13.33
C VAL A 43 -4.94 -5.17 -13.50
N LYS A 44 -6.12 -5.42 -12.93
CA LYS A 44 -7.25 -4.47 -12.94
C LYS A 44 -7.86 -4.36 -11.55
N HIS A 45 -8.00 -3.13 -11.07
CA HIS A 45 -8.50 -2.84 -9.70
C HIS A 45 -7.78 -3.65 -8.62
N GLY A 46 -6.44 -3.79 -8.74
CA GLY A 46 -5.61 -4.57 -7.82
C GLY A 46 -5.76 -6.10 -7.94
N ILE A 47 -6.44 -6.60 -8.98
CA ILE A 47 -6.67 -8.04 -9.18
C ILE A 47 -5.95 -8.48 -10.45
N ILE A 48 -5.19 -9.58 -10.36
CA ILE A 48 -4.56 -10.21 -11.53
C ILE A 48 -5.63 -10.83 -12.40
N ILE A 49 -5.73 -10.37 -13.66
CA ILE A 49 -6.66 -10.84 -14.68
C ILE A 49 -5.95 -11.57 -15.82
N ASP A 50 -4.63 -11.38 -15.95
CA ASP A 50 -3.80 -12.08 -16.94
C ASP A 50 -2.44 -12.41 -16.30
N MET A 51 -2.21 -13.72 -16.10
CA MET A 51 -1.03 -14.25 -15.43
C MET A 51 0.25 -14.07 -16.26
N ASP A 52 0.16 -14.15 -17.57
CA ASP A 52 1.32 -14.10 -18.45
C ASP A 52 1.81 -12.65 -18.59
N LEU A 53 0.89 -11.70 -18.70
CA LEU A 53 1.23 -10.28 -18.79
C LEU A 53 1.83 -9.78 -17.45
N VAL A 54 1.23 -10.15 -16.32
CA VAL A 54 1.76 -9.71 -15.02
C VAL A 54 3.11 -10.33 -14.70
N SER A 55 3.33 -11.63 -15.00
CA SER A 55 4.63 -12.27 -14.80
C SER A 55 5.73 -11.65 -15.66
N LYS A 56 5.42 -11.26 -16.91
CA LYS A 56 6.37 -10.50 -17.75
C LYS A 56 6.72 -9.14 -17.14
N SER A 57 5.72 -8.43 -16.58
CA SER A 57 5.94 -7.14 -15.95
C SER A 57 6.79 -7.27 -14.68
N ILE A 58 6.53 -8.31 -13.87
CA ILE A 58 7.34 -8.62 -12.68
C ILE A 58 8.79 -8.91 -13.08
N ALA A 59 8.99 -9.82 -14.05
CA ALA A 59 10.34 -10.21 -14.48
C ALA A 59 11.18 -9.01 -14.95
N ARG A 60 10.56 -8.07 -15.69
CA ARG A 60 11.23 -6.85 -16.15
C ARG A 60 11.62 -5.94 -14.99
N ALA A 61 10.69 -5.66 -14.07
CA ALA A 61 10.96 -4.82 -12.92
C ALA A 61 12.06 -5.42 -12.03
N VAL A 62 12.05 -6.73 -11.82
CA VAL A 62 13.07 -7.44 -11.06
C VAL A 62 14.41 -7.40 -11.76
N GLU A 63 14.47 -7.66 -13.06
CA GLU A 63 15.71 -7.63 -13.83
C GLU A 63 16.38 -6.23 -13.79
N GLU A 64 15.60 -5.16 -13.89
CA GLU A 64 16.10 -3.80 -13.79
C GLU A 64 16.64 -3.49 -12.38
N ALA A 65 15.89 -3.89 -11.32
CA ALA A 65 16.34 -3.70 -9.94
C ALA A 65 17.62 -4.48 -9.63
N GLU A 66 17.71 -5.75 -10.07
CA GLU A 66 18.90 -6.59 -9.91
C GLU A 66 20.13 -6.02 -10.63
N LYS A 67 19.94 -5.48 -11.84
CA LYS A 67 21.00 -4.79 -12.59
C LYS A 67 21.51 -3.55 -11.85
N ALA A 68 20.58 -2.73 -11.34
CA ALA A 68 20.93 -1.53 -10.59
C ALA A 68 21.65 -1.87 -9.28
N ALA A 69 21.17 -2.88 -8.56
CA ALA A 69 21.78 -3.34 -7.31
C ALA A 69 23.05 -4.19 -7.49
N ASN A 70 23.34 -4.65 -8.71
CA ASN A 70 24.40 -5.59 -9.04
C ASN A 70 24.35 -6.88 -8.19
N LEU A 71 23.15 -7.39 -7.94
CA LEU A 71 22.92 -8.62 -7.17
C LEU A 71 21.67 -9.36 -7.68
N ARG A 72 21.54 -10.65 -7.33
CA ARG A 72 20.37 -11.48 -7.65
C ARG A 72 19.54 -11.73 -6.39
N ILE A 73 18.23 -11.64 -6.52
CA ILE A 73 17.28 -11.93 -5.44
C ILE A 73 16.60 -13.28 -5.68
N LYS A 74 16.24 -13.96 -4.59
CA LYS A 74 15.54 -15.25 -4.62
C LYS A 74 14.18 -15.17 -3.95
N SER A 75 14.01 -14.23 -3.04
CA SER A 75 12.81 -14.11 -2.22
C SER A 75 12.44 -12.65 -2.02
N VAL A 76 11.13 -12.38 -1.94
CA VAL A 76 10.60 -11.03 -1.88
C VAL A 76 9.41 -10.94 -0.92
N TYR A 77 9.22 -9.77 -0.32
CA TYR A 77 7.91 -9.36 0.17
C TYR A 77 7.09 -8.82 -1.01
N VAL A 78 5.79 -9.06 -0.99
CA VAL A 78 4.88 -8.63 -2.05
C VAL A 78 3.66 -7.95 -1.46
N ASN A 79 3.14 -6.95 -2.17
CA ASN A 79 1.91 -6.31 -1.77
C ASN A 79 0.68 -7.13 -2.16
N ALA A 80 -0.41 -6.90 -1.43
CA ALA A 80 -1.75 -7.30 -1.81
C ALA A 80 -2.67 -6.08 -1.78
N SER A 81 -3.42 -5.89 -2.85
CA SER A 81 -4.38 -4.79 -2.99
C SER A 81 -5.68 -5.28 -3.63
N GLY A 82 -6.61 -4.37 -3.83
CA GLY A 82 -7.82 -4.64 -4.61
C GLY A 82 -9.11 -4.49 -3.83
N LYS A 83 -10.21 -4.43 -4.58
CA LYS A 83 -11.56 -4.15 -4.06
C LYS A 83 -12.14 -5.22 -3.12
N PHE A 84 -11.48 -6.37 -2.99
CA PHE A 84 -11.93 -7.47 -2.14
C PHE A 84 -11.13 -7.60 -0.85
N VAL A 85 -10.11 -6.77 -0.64
CA VAL A 85 -9.45 -6.69 0.67
C VAL A 85 -10.45 -6.11 1.66
N ARG A 86 -10.55 -6.75 2.82
CA ARG A 86 -11.48 -6.37 3.89
C ARG A 86 -10.75 -6.24 5.21
N SER A 87 -11.30 -5.44 6.08
CA SER A 87 -10.84 -5.23 7.45
C SER A 87 -12.02 -5.41 8.39
N GLU A 88 -11.83 -6.21 9.43
CA GLU A 88 -12.82 -6.41 10.49
C GLU A 88 -12.16 -6.14 11.85
N LEU A 89 -12.81 -5.31 12.64
CA LEU A 89 -12.39 -5.04 14.02
C LEU A 89 -13.01 -6.10 14.93
N ILE A 90 -12.16 -6.97 15.49
CA ILE A 90 -12.61 -8.09 16.33
C ILE A 90 -12.19 -7.83 17.79
N HIS A 91 -13.17 -7.84 18.67
CA HIS A 91 -12.92 -7.84 20.11
C HIS A 91 -12.54 -9.25 20.59
N SER A 92 -11.42 -9.35 21.28
CA SER A 92 -10.91 -10.60 21.83
C SER A 92 -10.61 -10.45 23.32
N SER A 93 -10.82 -11.50 24.10
CA SER A 93 -10.62 -11.50 25.55
C SER A 93 -10.04 -12.82 26.02
N ILE A 94 -9.08 -12.76 26.95
CA ILE A 94 -8.52 -13.95 27.63
C ILE A 94 -8.40 -13.71 29.13
N ASN A 95 -8.52 -14.77 29.91
CA ASN A 95 -8.28 -14.75 31.34
C ASN A 95 -6.78 -14.96 31.63
N ILE A 96 -6.15 -14.04 32.33
CA ILE A 96 -4.74 -14.08 32.77
C ILE A 96 -4.62 -14.67 34.18
N GLY A 97 -5.66 -14.53 35.00
CA GLY A 97 -5.71 -15.15 36.35
C GLY A 97 -4.87 -14.42 37.38
N GLY A 98 -4.80 -13.10 37.34
CA GLY A 98 -4.14 -12.29 38.37
C GLY A 98 -2.62 -12.44 38.39
N ARG A 99 -1.98 -12.37 37.21
CA ARG A 99 -0.53 -12.38 37.06
C ARG A 99 -0.05 -11.37 36.03
N ILE A 100 1.25 -11.28 35.87
CA ILE A 100 1.88 -10.41 34.85
C ILE A 100 1.57 -10.98 33.45
N VAL A 101 1.16 -10.07 32.56
CA VAL A 101 0.92 -10.35 31.13
C VAL A 101 2.27 -10.64 30.46
N ARG A 102 2.30 -11.72 29.67
CA ARG A 102 3.46 -12.16 28.91
C ARG A 102 3.19 -12.10 27.41
N HIS A 103 4.24 -12.14 26.60
CA HIS A 103 4.14 -12.22 25.12
C HIS A 103 3.22 -13.35 24.65
N GLU A 104 3.28 -14.53 25.31
CA GLU A 104 2.41 -15.68 24.96
C GLU A 104 0.91 -15.38 25.18
N ASP A 105 0.57 -14.54 26.15
CA ASP A 105 -0.82 -14.18 26.41
C ASP A 105 -1.36 -13.28 25.30
N VAL A 106 -0.54 -12.32 24.90
CA VAL A 106 -0.87 -11.45 23.76
C VAL A 106 -1.03 -12.28 22.49
N LYS A 107 -0.11 -13.21 22.20
CA LYS A 107 -0.21 -14.17 21.09
C LYS A 107 -1.51 -14.98 21.14
N LYS A 108 -1.86 -15.55 22.29
CA LYS A 108 -3.12 -16.31 22.48
C LYS A 108 -4.34 -15.44 22.23
N LEU A 109 -4.33 -14.19 22.69
CA LEU A 109 -5.43 -13.25 22.51
C LEU A 109 -5.65 -12.93 21.03
N ILE A 110 -4.57 -12.63 20.30
CA ILE A 110 -4.64 -12.37 18.85
C ILE A 110 -5.08 -13.62 18.10
N TYR A 111 -4.52 -14.80 18.43
CA TYR A 111 -4.93 -16.05 17.80
C TYR A 111 -6.42 -16.34 18.00
N LYS A 112 -6.99 -15.99 19.15
CA LYS A 112 -8.41 -16.12 19.43
C LYS A 112 -9.28 -15.21 18.56
N SER A 113 -8.77 -14.07 18.10
CA SER A 113 -9.48 -13.18 17.18
C SER A 113 -9.57 -13.74 15.77
N ILE A 114 -8.74 -14.71 15.40
CA ILE A 114 -8.64 -15.26 14.05
C ILE A 114 -9.79 -16.23 13.80
N LYS A 115 -10.75 -15.83 12.98
CA LYS A 115 -11.81 -16.70 12.46
C LYS A 115 -11.35 -17.33 11.14
N LYS A 116 -11.12 -18.64 11.13
CA LYS A 116 -10.75 -19.34 9.89
C LYS A 116 -11.91 -19.35 8.90
N ASN A 117 -11.71 -18.74 7.74
CA ASN A 117 -12.58 -18.86 6.58
C ASN A 117 -11.81 -19.56 5.46
N PRO A 118 -12.27 -20.73 4.94
CA PRO A 118 -11.52 -21.47 3.92
C PRO A 118 -11.38 -20.74 2.59
N LYS A 119 -12.20 -19.71 2.36
CA LYS A 119 -12.17 -18.91 1.12
C LYS A 119 -11.30 -17.65 1.21
N GLU A 120 -10.90 -17.27 2.41
CA GLU A 120 -10.13 -16.06 2.68
C GLU A 120 -8.79 -16.40 3.34
N GLU A 121 -7.80 -15.57 3.09
CA GLU A 121 -6.50 -15.60 3.75
C GLU A 121 -6.38 -14.36 4.63
N ILE A 122 -5.86 -14.53 5.85
CA ILE A 122 -5.57 -13.43 6.76
C ILE A 122 -4.16 -12.96 6.46
N ILE A 123 -4.02 -11.70 6.06
CA ILE A 123 -2.72 -11.09 5.77
C ILE A 123 -2.19 -10.26 6.92
N HIS A 124 -3.07 -9.70 7.76
CA HIS A 124 -2.67 -8.97 8.97
C HIS A 124 -3.66 -9.23 10.10
N SER A 125 -3.13 -9.24 11.33
CA SER A 125 -3.90 -9.28 12.59
C SER A 125 -3.21 -8.35 13.58
N ILE A 126 -3.66 -7.08 13.61
CA ILE A 126 -2.97 -5.98 14.31
C ILE A 126 -3.79 -5.59 15.53
N PRO A 127 -3.26 -5.77 16.76
CA PRO A 127 -3.90 -5.25 17.97
C PRO A 127 -3.77 -3.72 17.99
N ILE A 128 -4.90 -3.05 18.21
CA ILE A 128 -4.95 -1.58 18.22
C ILE A 128 -4.71 -1.07 19.62
N LEU A 129 -5.49 -1.59 20.57
CA LEU A 129 -5.49 -1.18 21.95
C LEU A 129 -5.81 -2.37 22.83
N PHE A 130 -5.06 -2.53 23.92
CA PHE A 130 -5.32 -3.50 24.96
C PHE A 130 -6.04 -2.83 26.13
N GLU A 131 -6.96 -3.57 26.72
CA GLU A 131 -7.70 -3.15 27.91
C GLU A 131 -7.51 -4.20 29.01
N MET A 132 -7.09 -3.78 30.19
CA MET A 132 -6.86 -4.63 31.34
C MET A 132 -7.90 -4.37 32.41
N ASP A 133 -8.57 -5.42 32.87
CA ASP A 133 -9.60 -5.39 33.92
C ASP A 133 -10.64 -4.26 33.72
N SER A 134 -10.94 -3.89 32.45
CA SER A 134 -11.86 -2.81 32.04
C SER A 134 -11.52 -1.42 32.60
N MET A 135 -10.27 -1.20 32.98
CA MET A 135 -9.83 0.06 33.61
C MET A 135 -8.66 0.73 32.90
N VAL A 136 -7.69 -0.05 32.42
CA VAL A 136 -6.44 0.49 31.87
C VAL A 136 -6.34 0.15 30.38
N CYS A 137 -6.22 1.20 29.55
CA CYS A 137 -5.97 1.05 28.13
C CYS A 137 -4.52 1.37 27.80
N THR A 138 -3.83 0.44 27.11
CA THR A 138 -2.45 0.59 26.70
C THR A 138 -2.23 0.03 25.30
N THR A 139 -1.17 0.48 24.64
CA THR A 139 -0.69 -0.10 23.39
C THR A 139 0.25 -1.29 23.61
N ASP A 140 0.86 -1.40 24.81
CA ASP A 140 1.68 -2.54 25.22
C ASP A 140 1.29 -2.97 26.64
N PRO A 141 0.70 -4.16 26.82
CA PRO A 141 0.30 -4.68 28.12
C PRO A 141 1.37 -5.54 28.77
N ILE A 142 2.49 -5.84 28.09
CA ILE A 142 3.52 -6.77 28.58
C ILE A 142 4.16 -6.23 29.85
N GLY A 143 4.37 -7.10 30.85
CA GLY A 143 4.92 -6.70 32.12
C GLY A 143 3.90 -6.11 33.12
N MET A 144 2.67 -5.84 32.68
CA MET A 144 1.61 -5.32 33.56
C MET A 144 0.80 -6.44 34.19
N PHE A 145 0.28 -6.21 35.39
CA PHE A 145 -0.55 -7.19 36.11
C PHE A 145 -2.01 -7.08 35.69
N SER A 146 -2.66 -8.20 35.38
CA SER A 146 -4.08 -8.22 35.00
C SER A 146 -4.76 -9.54 35.35
N ASN A 147 -6.08 -9.49 35.59
CA ASN A 147 -6.92 -10.69 35.66
C ASN A 147 -7.43 -11.07 34.26
N VAL A 148 -7.88 -10.06 33.49
CA VAL A 148 -8.47 -10.23 32.16
C VAL A 148 -7.80 -9.26 31.21
N LEU A 149 -7.31 -9.79 30.09
CA LEU A 149 -6.75 -9.02 29.00
C LEU A 149 -7.72 -9.04 27.82
N ASN A 150 -8.17 -7.86 27.40
CA ASN A 150 -8.98 -7.62 26.23
C ASN A 150 -8.17 -6.90 25.16
N ALA A 151 -8.51 -7.07 23.90
CA ALA A 151 -8.00 -6.23 22.82
C ALA A 151 -9.00 -6.10 21.68
N ASN A 152 -8.94 -4.95 21.01
CA ASN A 152 -9.51 -4.77 19.68
C ASN A 152 -8.43 -5.07 18.65
N VAL A 153 -8.66 -6.10 17.84
CA VAL A 153 -7.72 -6.58 16.82
C VAL A 153 -8.29 -6.28 15.45
N ASN A 154 -7.55 -5.55 14.65
CA ASN A 154 -7.88 -5.35 13.23
C ASN A 154 -7.39 -6.55 12.42
N VAL A 155 -8.30 -7.32 11.85
CA VAL A 155 -8.00 -8.49 11.02
C VAL A 155 -8.24 -8.14 9.56
N VAL A 156 -7.18 -8.20 8.75
CA VAL A 156 -7.24 -7.91 7.31
C VAL A 156 -7.26 -9.22 6.54
N THR A 157 -8.26 -9.38 5.70
CA THR A 157 -8.48 -10.58 4.88
C THR A 157 -8.53 -10.26 3.39
N ILE A 158 -8.17 -11.25 2.59
CA ILE A 158 -8.22 -11.20 1.13
C ILE A 158 -8.67 -12.57 0.60
N PRO A 159 -9.40 -12.65 -0.53
CA PRO A 159 -9.73 -13.94 -1.13
C PRO A 159 -8.49 -14.79 -1.41
N LYS A 160 -8.49 -16.04 -0.96
CA LYS A 160 -7.35 -16.97 -1.11
C LYS A 160 -6.89 -17.14 -2.56
N VAL A 161 -7.83 -17.07 -3.51
CA VAL A 161 -7.52 -17.15 -4.95
C VAL A 161 -6.61 -15.99 -5.39
N GLN A 162 -6.79 -14.78 -4.84
CA GLN A 162 -5.92 -13.64 -5.18
C GLN A 162 -4.49 -13.85 -4.67
N ILE A 163 -4.33 -14.31 -3.43
CA ILE A 163 -3.01 -14.64 -2.87
C ILE A 163 -2.33 -15.71 -3.72
N ASN A 164 -3.05 -16.78 -4.08
CA ASN A 164 -2.49 -17.84 -4.91
C ASN A 164 -2.04 -17.32 -6.28
N ASN A 165 -2.80 -16.43 -6.92
CA ASN A 165 -2.41 -15.82 -8.19
C ASN A 165 -1.13 -14.98 -8.05
N ILE A 166 -0.99 -14.22 -6.96
CA ILE A 166 0.22 -13.44 -6.67
C ILE A 166 1.43 -14.39 -6.52
N ILE A 167 1.29 -15.43 -5.67
CA ILE A 167 2.36 -16.41 -5.43
C ILE A 167 2.77 -17.11 -6.72
N VAL A 168 1.80 -17.59 -7.51
CA VAL A 168 2.09 -18.27 -8.78
C VAL A 168 2.76 -17.33 -9.79
N SER A 169 2.37 -16.03 -9.83
CA SER A 169 3.01 -15.06 -10.72
C SER A 169 4.48 -14.83 -10.37
N LEU A 170 4.81 -14.77 -9.07
CA LEU A 170 6.20 -14.63 -8.58
C LEU A 170 6.99 -15.92 -8.78
N ALA A 171 6.40 -17.09 -8.53
CA ALA A 171 7.05 -18.38 -8.76
C ALA A 171 7.43 -18.59 -10.24
N ARG A 172 6.64 -18.09 -11.19
CA ARG A 172 6.99 -18.06 -12.62
C ARG A 172 8.21 -17.19 -12.92
N CYS A 173 8.52 -16.25 -12.04
CA CYS A 173 9.74 -15.43 -12.10
C CYS A 173 10.88 -15.98 -11.22
N HIS A 174 10.76 -17.22 -10.72
CA HIS A 174 11.72 -17.87 -9.82
C HIS A 174 11.92 -17.12 -8.49
N LEU A 175 10.86 -16.49 -7.98
CA LEU A 175 10.88 -15.75 -6.72
C LEU A 175 9.99 -16.43 -5.68
N ASP A 176 10.54 -16.64 -4.49
CA ASP A 176 9.82 -17.09 -3.31
C ASP A 176 9.18 -15.90 -2.58
N VAL A 177 7.99 -16.09 -2.02
CA VAL A 177 7.29 -15.08 -1.23
C VAL A 177 7.64 -15.22 0.25
N LEU A 178 8.29 -14.20 0.83
CA LEU A 178 8.59 -14.12 2.25
C LEU A 178 7.36 -13.70 3.06
N GLY A 179 6.60 -12.75 2.54
CA GLY A 179 5.39 -12.26 3.18
C GLY A 179 4.53 -11.45 2.21
N VAL A 180 3.26 -11.32 2.56
CA VAL A 180 2.29 -10.51 1.81
C VAL A 180 1.85 -9.35 2.69
N VAL A 181 1.93 -8.12 2.15
CA VAL A 181 1.62 -6.89 2.85
C VAL A 181 0.45 -6.18 2.18
N TYR A 182 -0.55 -5.76 2.93
CA TYR A 182 -1.62 -4.93 2.39
C TYR A 182 -1.07 -3.56 1.94
N SER A 183 -1.32 -3.18 0.68
CA SER A 183 -0.75 -1.96 0.07
C SER A 183 -1.03 -0.70 0.87
N GLY A 184 -2.26 -0.51 1.36
CA GLY A 184 -2.63 0.67 2.14
C GLY A 184 -1.96 0.72 3.51
N TYR A 185 -1.67 -0.42 4.14
CA TYR A 185 -0.87 -0.49 5.36
C TYR A 185 0.58 -0.12 5.07
N ALA A 186 1.17 -0.69 4.02
CA ALA A 186 2.52 -0.34 3.59
C ALA A 186 2.64 1.15 3.26
N ALA A 187 1.71 1.69 2.45
CA ALA A 187 1.69 3.12 2.13
C ALA A 187 1.62 3.99 3.40
N GLY A 188 0.83 3.57 4.40
CA GLY A 188 0.79 4.22 5.70
C GLY A 188 2.13 4.21 6.43
N LEU A 189 2.79 3.05 6.53
CA LEU A 189 4.12 2.93 7.14
C LEU A 189 5.18 3.82 6.44
N CYS A 190 5.00 4.07 5.14
CA CYS A 190 5.88 4.97 4.41
C CYS A 190 5.70 6.42 4.85
N VAL A 191 4.45 6.89 4.95
CA VAL A 191 4.15 8.32 5.13
C VAL A 191 4.00 8.75 6.59
N LEU A 192 3.84 7.80 7.52
CA LEU A 192 3.79 8.06 8.93
C LEU A 192 5.21 8.07 9.51
N ASN A 193 5.50 9.05 10.33
CA ASN A 193 6.75 9.19 11.08
C ASN A 193 6.49 9.10 12.60
N GLU A 194 7.54 9.03 13.39
CA GLU A 194 7.45 8.86 14.86
C GLU A 194 6.62 9.96 15.53
N ASP A 195 6.76 11.22 15.11
CA ASP A 195 5.98 12.34 15.65
C ASP A 195 4.48 12.18 15.37
N SER A 196 4.12 11.56 14.23
CA SER A 196 2.74 11.30 13.83
C SER A 196 2.10 10.13 14.57
N ASN A 197 2.89 9.26 15.21
CA ASN A 197 2.41 8.10 15.96
C ASN A 197 1.60 8.45 17.21
N GLN A 198 1.56 9.72 17.63
CA GLN A 198 0.73 10.16 18.75
C GLN A 198 -0.67 10.60 18.34
N GLU A 199 -0.93 10.75 17.05
CA GLU A 199 -2.18 11.26 16.50
C GLU A 199 -2.92 10.20 15.69
N ASN A 200 -4.24 10.37 15.61
CA ASN A 200 -5.06 9.55 14.70
C ASN A 200 -5.01 10.14 13.30
N GLN A 201 -4.76 9.30 12.30
CA GLN A 201 -4.54 9.74 10.94
C GLN A 201 -5.33 8.90 9.93
N ILE A 202 -5.76 9.54 8.85
CA ILE A 202 -6.33 8.88 7.67
C ILE A 202 -5.34 9.04 6.52
N VAL A 203 -4.86 7.92 6.02
CA VAL A 203 -4.01 7.87 4.82
C VAL A 203 -4.86 7.45 3.63
N ILE A 204 -5.00 8.34 2.66
CA ILE A 204 -5.67 8.08 1.39
C ILE A 204 -4.58 7.70 0.38
N ASP A 205 -4.53 6.43 0.01
CA ASP A 205 -3.67 5.96 -1.08
C ASP A 205 -4.48 6.03 -2.39
N PHE A 206 -4.21 7.07 -3.19
CA PHE A 206 -4.82 7.27 -4.49
C PHE A 206 -4.02 6.52 -5.55
N GLY A 207 -4.26 5.21 -5.66
CA GLY A 207 -3.59 4.34 -6.61
C GLY A 207 -4.12 4.45 -8.03
N GLY A 208 -3.54 3.65 -8.94
CA GLY A 208 -3.97 3.59 -10.35
C GLY A 208 -5.36 2.96 -10.52
N GLY A 209 -5.55 1.75 -10.02
CA GLY A 209 -6.80 0.99 -10.22
C GLY A 209 -7.76 1.01 -9.04
N VAL A 210 -7.32 1.38 -7.87
CA VAL A 210 -8.09 1.47 -6.62
C VAL A 210 -7.62 2.67 -5.81
N THR A 211 -8.54 3.25 -5.04
CA THR A 211 -8.21 4.21 -3.99
C THR A 211 -8.56 3.57 -2.66
N THR A 212 -7.64 3.62 -1.71
CA THR A 212 -7.85 3.07 -0.37
C THR A 212 -7.82 4.17 0.68
N ILE A 213 -8.64 4.01 1.71
CA ILE A 213 -8.72 4.90 2.86
C ILE A 213 -8.29 4.06 4.06
N ASN A 214 -7.19 4.44 4.67
CA ASN A 214 -6.52 3.65 5.69
C ASN A 214 -6.51 4.43 7.00
N PHE A 215 -7.05 3.83 8.05
CA PHE A 215 -7.20 4.45 9.37
C PHE A 215 -6.06 3.99 10.28
N PHE A 216 -5.40 4.94 10.92
CA PHE A 216 -4.31 4.69 11.86
C PHE A 216 -4.60 5.36 13.20
N TYR A 217 -4.82 4.58 14.24
CA TYR A 217 -5.01 5.03 15.60
C TYR A 217 -3.66 5.04 16.33
N LYS A 218 -3.14 6.24 16.63
CA LYS A 218 -1.82 6.40 17.28
C LYS A 218 -0.74 5.53 16.62
N GLY A 219 -0.61 5.65 15.30
CA GLY A 219 0.35 4.89 14.49
C GLY A 219 -0.03 3.43 14.20
N ARG A 220 -1.07 2.87 14.83
CA ARG A 220 -1.50 1.49 14.61
C ARG A 220 -2.60 1.40 13.57
N PHE A 221 -2.42 0.55 12.60
CA PHE A 221 -3.40 0.32 11.54
C PHE A 221 -4.67 -0.33 12.09
N CYS A 222 -5.78 0.39 12.04
CA CYS A 222 -7.03 -0.02 12.69
C CYS A 222 -8.19 -0.32 11.73
N GLY A 223 -8.06 0.02 10.44
CA GLY A 223 -9.11 -0.29 9.48
C GLY A 223 -8.85 0.26 8.09
N LEU A 224 -9.61 -0.22 7.13
CA LEU A 224 -9.56 0.23 5.74
C LEU A 224 -10.94 0.32 5.10
N GLU A 225 -11.02 1.18 4.08
CA GLU A 225 -12.10 1.21 3.10
C GLU A 225 -11.49 1.23 1.69
N THR A 226 -12.14 0.58 0.75
CA THR A 226 -11.66 0.51 -0.64
C THR A 226 -12.70 1.07 -1.61
N ILE A 227 -12.21 1.84 -2.57
CA ILE A 227 -12.99 2.39 -3.69
C ILE A 227 -12.41 1.79 -4.98
N PRO A 228 -13.21 1.09 -5.82
CA PRO A 228 -12.73 0.40 -7.02
C PRO A 228 -12.51 1.37 -8.19
N PHE A 229 -12.04 2.57 -7.90
CA PHE A 229 -11.66 3.61 -8.85
C PHE A 229 -10.32 4.20 -8.43
N GLY A 230 -9.53 4.64 -9.41
CA GLY A 230 -8.24 5.28 -9.21
C GLY A 230 -7.85 6.13 -10.41
N ALA A 231 -6.60 6.55 -10.48
CA ALA A 231 -6.09 7.46 -11.51
C ALA A 231 -6.16 6.89 -12.95
N ASP A 232 -6.21 5.55 -13.11
CA ASP A 232 -6.39 4.88 -14.40
C ASP A 232 -7.80 5.14 -15.00
N ASN A 233 -8.79 5.41 -14.16
CA ASN A 233 -10.11 5.82 -14.62
C ASN A 233 -10.05 7.20 -15.28
N ILE A 234 -9.27 8.14 -14.72
CA ILE A 234 -9.01 9.45 -15.33
C ILE A 234 -8.35 9.28 -16.69
N THR A 235 -7.33 8.41 -16.79
CA THR A 235 -6.64 8.11 -18.04
C THR A 235 -7.59 7.58 -19.12
N ARG A 236 -8.51 6.71 -18.74
CA ARG A 236 -9.52 6.17 -19.69
C ARG A 236 -10.52 7.23 -20.13
N ASP A 237 -10.94 8.11 -19.23
CA ASP A 237 -11.84 9.22 -19.58
C ASP A 237 -11.16 10.17 -20.56
N ILE A 238 -9.88 10.48 -20.38
CA ILE A 238 -9.08 11.25 -21.32
C ILE A 238 -8.97 10.54 -22.67
N ALA A 239 -8.62 9.23 -22.64
CA ALA A 239 -8.49 8.44 -23.86
C ALA A 239 -9.78 8.45 -24.71
N CYS A 240 -10.93 8.30 -24.04
CA CYS A 240 -12.25 8.34 -24.68
C CYS A 240 -12.64 9.76 -25.14
N GLY A 241 -12.46 10.74 -24.26
CA GLY A 241 -12.87 12.13 -24.52
C GLY A 241 -12.09 12.80 -25.64
N ILE A 242 -10.78 12.57 -25.70
CA ILE A 242 -9.88 13.15 -26.71
C ILE A 242 -9.67 12.19 -27.89
N ARG A 243 -10.04 10.92 -27.77
CA ARG A 243 -9.85 9.85 -28.78
C ARG A 243 -8.37 9.56 -29.06
N VAL A 244 -7.59 9.38 -28.01
CA VAL A 244 -6.17 9.01 -28.07
C VAL A 244 -5.97 7.62 -27.44
N SER A 245 -4.79 7.02 -27.68
CA SER A 245 -4.42 5.77 -27.00
C SER A 245 -4.29 5.98 -25.47
N ASN A 246 -4.50 4.92 -24.69
CA ASN A 246 -4.31 4.98 -23.23
C ASN A 246 -2.90 5.48 -22.85
N LEU A 247 -1.88 5.11 -23.62
CA LEU A 247 -0.50 5.57 -23.41
C LEU A 247 -0.39 7.10 -23.57
N ASN A 248 -0.98 7.64 -24.63
CA ASN A 248 -0.99 9.08 -24.87
C ASN A 248 -1.84 9.82 -23.84
N ALA A 249 -2.98 9.26 -23.46
CA ALA A 249 -3.84 9.79 -22.39
C ALA A 249 -3.09 9.85 -21.04
N GLU A 250 -2.33 8.82 -20.69
CA GLU A 250 -1.50 8.82 -19.48
C GLU A 250 -0.43 9.91 -19.53
N ARG A 251 0.25 10.07 -20.67
CA ARG A 251 1.22 11.16 -20.86
C ARG A 251 0.57 12.53 -20.75
N LEU A 252 -0.61 12.74 -21.33
CA LEU A 252 -1.34 14.00 -21.23
C LEU A 252 -1.73 14.29 -19.78
N LYS A 253 -2.24 13.29 -19.06
CA LYS A 253 -2.58 13.39 -17.62
C LYS A 253 -1.36 13.79 -16.78
N THR A 254 -0.24 13.09 -16.96
CA THR A 254 0.95 13.30 -16.13
C THR A 254 1.66 14.63 -16.42
N LEU A 255 1.71 15.04 -17.70
CA LEU A 255 2.43 16.26 -18.10
C LEU A 255 1.59 17.53 -17.97
N HIS A 256 0.29 17.46 -18.19
CA HIS A 256 -0.57 18.63 -18.35
C HIS A 256 -1.83 18.62 -17.48
N GLY A 257 -2.19 17.43 -16.92
CA GLY A 257 -3.43 17.26 -16.17
C GLY A 257 -3.43 18.02 -14.84
N ALA A 258 -4.60 18.57 -14.48
CA ALA A 258 -4.87 19.14 -13.17
C ALA A 258 -6.24 18.67 -12.66
N ALA A 259 -6.38 18.60 -11.32
CA ALA A 259 -7.60 18.13 -10.67
C ALA A 259 -8.79 19.08 -10.86
N PHE A 260 -8.53 20.34 -11.20
CA PHE A 260 -9.56 21.34 -11.46
C PHE A 260 -9.14 22.25 -12.61
N VAL A 261 -10.12 22.88 -13.25
CA VAL A 261 -9.92 23.86 -14.33
C VAL A 261 -9.54 25.23 -13.75
N SER A 262 -8.41 25.77 -14.17
CA SER A 262 -8.02 27.13 -13.80
C SER A 262 -8.37 28.15 -14.91
N PHE A 263 -8.43 29.43 -14.54
CA PHE A 263 -8.73 30.50 -15.50
C PHE A 263 -7.69 30.62 -16.63
N ASP A 264 -6.42 30.34 -16.31
CA ASP A 264 -5.33 30.44 -17.28
C ASP A 264 -5.26 29.21 -18.22
N ASP A 265 -5.90 28.11 -17.88
CA ASP A 265 -5.87 26.88 -18.70
C ASP A 265 -6.51 27.08 -20.08
N LYS A 266 -7.43 28.04 -20.22
CA LYS A 266 -8.03 28.40 -21.54
C LYS A 266 -7.04 29.03 -22.52
N LYS A 267 -5.99 29.67 -21.99
CA LYS A 267 -4.95 30.35 -22.81
C LYS A 267 -3.77 29.42 -23.09
N ASN A 268 -3.61 28.38 -22.30
CA ASN A 268 -2.50 27.44 -22.41
C ASN A 268 -2.84 26.32 -23.41
N MET A 269 -2.14 26.32 -24.54
CA MET A 269 -2.31 25.28 -25.56
C MET A 269 -1.35 24.12 -25.32
N ILE A 270 -1.86 22.91 -25.43
CA ILE A 270 -1.08 21.66 -25.33
C ILE A 270 -1.12 20.91 -26.68
N LEU A 271 -0.06 20.12 -26.94
CA LEU A 271 0.04 19.28 -28.12
C LEU A 271 -0.47 17.88 -27.80
N VAL A 272 -1.46 17.44 -28.58
CA VAL A 272 -2.10 16.12 -28.43
C VAL A 272 -1.72 15.24 -29.61
N PRO A 273 -1.08 14.08 -29.37
CA PRO A 273 -0.74 13.14 -30.43
C PRO A 273 -2.01 12.37 -30.86
N MET A 274 -2.62 12.77 -31.96
CA MET A 274 -3.75 12.07 -32.57
C MET A 274 -3.22 10.93 -33.45
N GLN A 275 -3.87 9.78 -33.38
CA GLN A 275 -3.55 8.63 -34.22
C GLN A 275 -4.44 8.63 -35.45
N GLU A 276 -3.86 8.73 -36.64
CA GLU A 276 -4.58 8.60 -37.91
C GLU A 276 -4.61 7.15 -38.39
N GLU A 277 -5.52 6.84 -39.32
CA GLU A 277 -5.75 5.47 -39.85
C GLU A 277 -4.49 4.79 -40.44
N ASN A 278 -3.45 5.55 -40.77
CA ASN A 278 -2.19 5.06 -41.33
C ASN A 278 -1.03 4.98 -40.32
N ASN A 279 -1.30 4.96 -39.01
CA ASN A 279 -0.28 5.02 -37.95
C ASN A 279 0.61 6.27 -38.01
N VAL A 280 0.19 7.32 -38.71
CA VAL A 280 0.84 8.62 -38.70
C VAL A 280 0.38 9.37 -37.46
N ILE A 281 1.34 9.85 -36.66
CA ILE A 281 1.03 10.69 -35.49
C ILE A 281 0.91 12.12 -35.98
N ASN A 282 -0.29 12.67 -35.92
CA ASN A 282 -0.53 14.10 -36.15
C ASN A 282 -0.66 14.82 -34.80
N LEU A 283 0.06 15.93 -34.62
CA LEU A 283 0.00 16.74 -33.41
C LEU A 283 -1.07 17.82 -33.59
N GLN A 284 -2.13 17.72 -32.79
CA GLN A 284 -3.19 18.72 -32.76
C GLN A 284 -3.05 19.59 -31.51
N GLN A 285 -3.25 20.90 -31.67
CA GLN A 285 -3.30 21.81 -30.53
C GLN A 285 -4.70 21.83 -29.93
N MET A 286 -4.78 21.80 -28.60
CA MET A 286 -6.02 22.00 -27.86
C MET A 286 -5.75 22.83 -26.59
N PRO A 287 -6.75 23.58 -26.06
CA PRO A 287 -6.62 24.25 -24.78
C PRO A 287 -6.44 23.23 -23.63
N LYS A 288 -5.57 23.57 -22.68
CA LYS A 288 -5.39 22.75 -21.47
C LYS A 288 -6.69 22.62 -20.66
N SER A 289 -7.57 23.62 -20.74
CA SER A 289 -8.90 23.58 -20.12
C SER A 289 -9.71 22.36 -20.55
N ASP A 290 -9.67 21.99 -21.83
CA ASP A 290 -10.48 20.89 -22.36
C ASP A 290 -10.01 19.55 -21.79
N LEU A 291 -8.70 19.38 -21.56
CA LEU A 291 -8.16 18.22 -20.83
C LEU A 291 -8.66 18.21 -19.37
N ASN A 292 -8.58 19.34 -18.69
CA ASN A 292 -8.94 19.41 -17.26
C ASN A 292 -10.47 19.34 -17.06
N GLU A 293 -11.29 19.75 -18.03
CA GLU A 293 -12.74 19.55 -18.05
C GLU A 293 -13.14 18.06 -18.12
N ILE A 294 -12.27 17.20 -18.66
CA ILE A 294 -12.45 15.74 -18.63
C ILE A 294 -11.99 15.17 -17.28
N ILE A 295 -10.88 15.66 -16.73
CA ILE A 295 -10.26 15.13 -15.49
C ILE A 295 -11.12 15.47 -14.27
N GLN A 296 -11.54 16.71 -14.13
CA GLN A 296 -12.20 17.24 -12.93
C GLN A 296 -13.44 16.43 -12.51
N PRO A 297 -14.41 16.08 -13.36
CA PRO A 297 -15.60 15.33 -12.96
C PRO A 297 -15.26 13.94 -12.40
N ARG A 298 -14.22 13.28 -12.93
CA ARG A 298 -13.77 11.98 -12.41
C ARG A 298 -13.13 12.12 -11.05
N VAL A 299 -12.33 13.13 -10.84
CA VAL A 299 -11.74 13.43 -9.53
C VAL A 299 -12.85 13.75 -8.52
N GLU A 300 -13.83 14.57 -8.87
CA GLU A 300 -15.00 14.88 -8.03
C GLU A 300 -15.77 13.61 -7.61
N GLU A 301 -16.00 12.70 -8.56
CA GLU A 301 -16.67 11.44 -8.27
C GLU A 301 -15.90 10.60 -7.25
N ILE A 302 -14.58 10.44 -7.46
CA ILE A 302 -13.72 9.67 -6.53
C ILE A 302 -13.71 10.33 -5.15
N LEU A 303 -13.56 11.64 -5.07
CA LEU A 303 -13.56 12.38 -3.80
C LEU A 303 -14.89 12.31 -3.07
N LYS A 304 -16.01 12.33 -3.80
CA LYS A 304 -17.35 12.14 -3.22
C LYS A 304 -17.45 10.74 -2.59
N LEU A 305 -16.98 9.70 -3.28
CA LEU A 305 -16.96 8.34 -2.74
C LEU A 305 -16.05 8.21 -1.51
N ILE A 306 -14.88 8.87 -1.52
CA ILE A 306 -13.98 8.92 -0.36
C ILE A 306 -14.74 9.52 0.84
N LYS A 307 -15.36 10.68 0.65
CA LYS A 307 -16.13 11.34 1.70
C LYS A 307 -17.25 10.46 2.25
N GLU A 308 -18.03 9.83 1.37
CA GLU A 308 -19.13 8.93 1.77
C GLU A 308 -18.62 7.73 2.59
N LYS A 309 -17.47 7.16 2.22
CA LYS A 309 -16.84 6.04 2.94
C LYS A 309 -16.36 6.48 4.33
N ILE A 310 -15.70 7.63 4.44
CA ILE A 310 -15.26 8.19 5.72
C ILE A 310 -16.48 8.49 6.61
N ASP A 311 -17.52 9.11 6.05
CA ASP A 311 -18.72 9.48 6.78
C ASP A 311 -19.53 8.28 7.32
N LYS A 312 -19.44 7.14 6.65
CA LYS A 312 -20.06 5.87 7.06
C LYS A 312 -19.17 5.00 7.94
N SER A 313 -17.88 5.32 8.04
CA SER A 313 -16.93 4.54 8.82
C SER A 313 -17.22 4.65 10.33
N VAL A 314 -16.97 3.55 11.05
CA VAL A 314 -17.00 3.52 12.52
C VAL A 314 -15.94 4.41 13.14
N PHE A 315 -14.92 4.79 12.38
CA PHE A 315 -13.80 5.64 12.81
C PHE A 315 -14.04 7.14 12.64
N LYS A 316 -15.18 7.57 12.09
CA LYS A 316 -15.47 8.97 11.73
C LYS A 316 -15.18 9.98 12.83
N CYS A 317 -15.56 9.68 14.08
CA CYS A 317 -15.44 10.63 15.19
C CYS A 317 -14.00 10.78 15.70
N ASP A 318 -13.22 9.71 15.62
CA ASP A 318 -11.88 9.66 16.22
C ASP A 318 -10.79 10.25 15.31
N PHE A 319 -11.07 10.42 14.00
CA PHE A 319 -10.10 10.76 12.96
C PHE A 319 -10.38 12.10 12.28
N ALA A 320 -10.87 13.07 13.02
CA ALA A 320 -11.47 14.27 12.42
C ALA A 320 -10.53 15.21 11.64
N ASN A 321 -9.20 15.22 11.86
CA ASN A 321 -8.38 16.37 11.47
C ASN A 321 -7.09 16.09 10.70
N ASN A 322 -6.58 14.87 10.66
CA ASN A 322 -5.26 14.58 10.07
C ASN A 322 -5.39 13.65 8.86
N PHE A 323 -5.35 14.26 7.68
CA PHE A 323 -5.44 13.56 6.40
C PHE A 323 -4.12 13.64 5.66
N ILE A 324 -3.66 12.49 5.17
CA ILE A 324 -2.49 12.38 4.29
C ILE A 324 -2.95 11.73 2.99
N ILE A 325 -2.54 12.30 1.85
CA ILE A 325 -2.75 11.68 0.54
C ILE A 325 -1.40 11.23 -0.04
N THR A 326 -1.39 10.03 -0.60
CA THR A 326 -0.23 9.37 -1.21
C THR A 326 -0.66 8.54 -2.43
N GLY A 327 0.26 7.78 -3.02
CA GLY A 327 0.04 7.02 -4.26
C GLY A 327 0.20 7.87 -5.51
N GLY A 328 0.27 7.23 -6.69
CA GLY A 328 0.52 7.93 -7.96
C GLY A 328 -0.53 8.98 -8.33
N GLY A 329 -1.79 8.80 -7.91
CA GLY A 329 -2.85 9.80 -8.13
C GLY A 329 -2.67 11.07 -7.31
N SER A 330 -1.91 11.03 -6.21
CA SER A 330 -1.61 12.21 -5.39
C SER A 330 -0.65 13.20 -6.08
N MET A 331 -0.03 12.79 -7.18
CA MET A 331 0.86 13.62 -8.00
C MET A 331 0.10 14.52 -8.99
N LEU A 332 -1.21 14.31 -9.15
CA LEU A 332 -2.03 15.16 -10.01
C LEU A 332 -2.03 16.61 -9.50
N THR A 333 -1.69 17.55 -10.36
CA THR A 333 -1.64 18.98 -10.00
C THR A 333 -2.95 19.46 -9.37
N GLY A 334 -2.86 20.09 -8.20
CA GLY A 334 -4.02 20.64 -7.48
C GLY A 334 -4.88 19.61 -6.73
N ILE A 335 -4.50 18.35 -6.71
CA ILE A 335 -5.29 17.30 -6.03
C ILE A 335 -5.39 17.56 -4.52
N ARG A 336 -4.33 18.01 -3.86
CA ARG A 336 -4.31 18.31 -2.42
C ARG A 336 -5.35 19.36 -2.06
N GLU A 337 -5.35 20.45 -2.79
CA GLU A 337 -6.28 21.59 -2.60
C GLU A 337 -7.72 21.10 -2.81
N PHE A 338 -7.95 20.32 -3.85
CA PHE A 338 -9.28 19.82 -4.18
C PHE A 338 -9.80 18.79 -3.15
N VAL A 339 -8.94 17.89 -2.66
CA VAL A 339 -9.28 16.98 -1.55
C VAL A 339 -9.59 17.77 -0.29
N SER A 340 -8.76 18.77 0.04
CA SER A 340 -8.92 19.62 1.21
C SER A 340 -10.25 20.37 1.19
N GLU A 341 -10.63 20.94 0.05
CA GLU A 341 -11.89 21.66 -0.16
C GLU A 341 -13.09 20.69 -0.04
N THR A 342 -13.02 19.52 -0.69
CA THR A 342 -14.11 18.53 -0.70
C THR A 342 -14.37 17.96 0.68
N LEU A 343 -13.32 17.61 1.42
CA LEU A 343 -13.42 17.05 2.76
C LEU A 343 -13.63 18.13 3.83
N LYS A 344 -13.37 19.41 3.52
CA LYS A 344 -13.31 20.53 4.46
C LYS A 344 -12.32 20.27 5.59
N LYS A 345 -11.17 19.72 5.26
CA LYS A 345 -10.11 19.30 6.18
C LYS A 345 -8.73 19.68 5.66
N SER A 346 -7.78 19.85 6.58
CA SER A 346 -6.38 20.01 6.19
C SER A 346 -5.85 18.68 5.69
N VAL A 347 -5.30 18.68 4.47
CA VAL A 347 -4.73 17.50 3.83
C VAL A 347 -3.25 17.75 3.56
N LYS A 348 -2.41 16.82 3.98
CA LYS A 348 -0.98 16.84 3.68
C LYS A 348 -0.71 15.90 2.50
N VAL A 349 0.15 16.30 1.59
CA VAL A 349 0.82 15.39 0.67
C VAL A 349 2.19 15.15 1.28
N GLN A 350 2.45 13.93 1.73
CA GLN A 350 3.77 13.62 2.25
C GLN A 350 4.74 13.57 1.08
N LYS A 351 5.74 14.44 1.12
CA LYS A 351 6.88 14.32 0.21
C LYS A 351 7.72 13.15 0.71
N MET A 352 8.07 12.26 -0.19
CA MET A 352 9.06 11.21 0.10
C MET A 352 10.38 11.92 0.39
N GLU A 353 10.93 11.72 1.58
CA GLU A 353 12.25 12.23 1.93
C GLU A 353 13.29 11.58 1.00
N ASP A 354 14.35 12.34 0.72
CA ASP A 354 15.35 12.06 -0.31
C ASP A 354 16.05 10.69 -0.17
N PHE A 355 15.35 9.64 -0.57
CA PHE A 355 16.02 8.38 -0.92
C PHE A 355 16.76 8.48 -2.27
N SER A 356 16.69 9.65 -2.91
CA SER A 356 17.16 9.88 -4.28
C SER A 356 18.63 10.25 -4.41
N GLU A 357 19.32 10.66 -3.33
CA GLU A 357 20.70 11.19 -3.43
C GLU A 357 21.70 10.20 -4.05
N ASN A 358 21.46 8.90 -3.94
CA ASN A 358 22.41 7.88 -4.41
C ASN A 358 22.09 7.29 -5.80
N PHE A 359 20.91 7.53 -6.39
CA PHE A 359 20.46 6.74 -7.57
C PHE A 359 20.08 7.55 -8.81
N GLY A 360 20.02 8.88 -8.75
CA GLY A 360 19.57 9.70 -9.89
C GLY A 360 18.11 9.42 -10.31
N ILE A 361 17.35 8.64 -9.52
CA ILE A 361 15.93 8.39 -9.71
C ILE A 361 15.19 9.14 -8.61
N GLN A 362 14.34 10.06 -9.00
CA GLN A 362 13.46 10.75 -8.07
C GLN A 362 12.39 9.76 -7.59
N ILE A 363 12.45 9.38 -6.30
CA ILE A 363 11.44 8.53 -5.67
C ILE A 363 10.29 9.42 -5.24
N GLU A 364 9.14 9.21 -5.86
CA GLU A 364 7.94 10.00 -5.63
C GLU A 364 6.85 9.16 -4.92
N ASN A 365 5.70 9.76 -4.63
CA ASN A 365 4.61 9.14 -3.89
C ASN A 365 4.06 7.83 -4.53
N ASP A 366 4.35 7.59 -5.79
CA ASP A 366 4.00 6.36 -6.49
C ASP A 366 4.88 5.14 -6.11
N PHE A 367 5.92 5.36 -5.28
CA PHE A 367 6.73 4.31 -4.64
C PHE A 367 6.39 4.11 -3.15
N ALA A 368 5.40 4.81 -2.60
CA ALA A 368 5.08 4.76 -1.18
C ALA A 368 4.82 3.33 -0.67
N THR A 369 4.10 2.52 -1.45
CA THR A 369 3.86 1.10 -1.11
C THR A 369 5.16 0.31 -1.04
N ALA A 370 6.06 0.44 -2.02
CA ALA A 370 7.33 -0.28 -2.05
C ALA A 370 8.23 0.07 -0.85
N ILE A 371 8.38 1.36 -0.57
CA ILE A 371 9.16 1.82 0.60
C ILE A 371 8.50 1.37 1.91
N GLY A 372 7.18 1.47 2.01
CA GLY A 372 6.46 0.98 3.18
C GLY A 372 6.58 -0.52 3.41
N MET A 373 6.70 -1.33 2.33
CA MET A 373 6.99 -2.76 2.46
C MET A 373 8.40 -3.02 2.97
N ILE A 374 9.40 -2.20 2.63
CA ILE A 374 10.75 -2.29 3.22
C ILE A 374 10.66 -2.00 4.73
N LYS A 375 9.98 -0.92 5.14
CA LYS A 375 9.74 -0.61 6.55
C LYS A 375 9.00 -1.74 7.28
N PHE A 376 7.98 -2.34 6.62
CA PHE A 376 7.29 -3.50 7.17
C PHE A 376 8.21 -4.70 7.37
N ALA A 377 9.09 -4.99 6.41
CA ALA A 377 10.06 -6.08 6.51
C ALA A 377 11.03 -5.87 7.68
N LEU A 378 11.49 -4.64 7.91
CA LEU A 378 12.31 -4.27 9.08
C LEU A 378 11.58 -4.58 10.39
N LEU A 379 10.34 -4.12 10.53
CA LEU A 379 9.53 -4.43 11.70
C LEU A 379 9.32 -5.94 11.92
N SER A 380 9.38 -6.75 10.87
CA SER A 380 9.20 -8.20 10.95
C SER A 380 10.50 -8.97 11.24
N ASP A 381 11.65 -8.41 10.90
CA ASP A 381 12.96 -9.07 11.07
C ASP A 381 13.60 -8.85 12.46
N ASP A 382 13.18 -7.83 13.19
CA ASP A 382 13.62 -7.54 14.57
C ASP A 382 13.54 -8.76 15.52
N ILE A 383 12.90 -9.81 15.09
CA ILE A 383 12.57 -10.98 15.91
C ILE A 383 13.21 -12.26 15.39
N ASN A 384 13.75 -12.29 14.16
CA ASN A 384 14.45 -13.48 13.63
C ASN A 384 15.90 -13.62 14.13
N LEU A 385 16.46 -12.65 14.83
CA LEU A 385 17.83 -12.74 15.38
C LEU A 385 17.95 -13.66 16.59
N ASN A 386 16.84 -14.11 17.20
CA ASN A 386 16.85 -14.91 18.43
C ASN A 386 16.50 -16.40 18.25
N HIS A 387 16.19 -16.89 17.05
CA HIS A 387 15.91 -18.32 16.83
C HIS A 387 16.63 -18.87 15.58
N LYS A 388 17.92 -19.17 15.75
CA LYS A 388 18.53 -20.29 15.03
C LYS A 388 18.25 -21.54 15.85
N ASP A 389 17.23 -22.30 15.45
CA ASP A 389 17.20 -23.74 15.68
C ASP A 389 16.39 -24.43 14.59
N ASP A 390 17.03 -25.52 14.13
CA ASP A 390 16.67 -26.37 13.02
C ASP A 390 15.34 -27.09 13.19
N SER A 391 14.78 -27.40 12.06
CA SER A 391 14.13 -28.66 11.66
C SER A 391 12.69 -28.59 11.13
N GLU A 392 12.63 -29.26 9.99
CA GLU A 392 11.53 -30.01 9.38
C GLU A 392 10.57 -29.33 8.39
N LYS A 393 10.76 -29.83 7.17
CA LYS A 393 9.91 -29.71 5.99
C LYS A 393 8.51 -30.30 6.24
N ASN A 394 7.47 -29.50 6.03
CA ASN A 394 6.15 -29.98 5.64
C ASN A 394 5.41 -28.92 4.81
N ASP A 395 5.13 -29.23 3.55
CA ASP A 395 4.83 -28.28 2.48
C ASP A 395 3.41 -27.67 2.47
N ASP A 396 2.47 -28.08 3.32
CA ASP A 396 1.07 -27.60 3.29
C ASP A 396 0.66 -26.63 4.43
N ILE A 397 1.60 -26.27 5.31
CA ILE A 397 1.35 -25.39 6.46
C ILE A 397 2.12 -24.06 6.33
N GLY A 398 2.84 -23.88 5.22
CA GLY A 398 3.89 -22.86 5.08
C GLY A 398 3.41 -21.42 5.26
N PHE A 399 2.27 -21.03 4.70
CA PHE A 399 1.83 -19.63 4.69
C PHE A 399 1.18 -19.22 6.03
N LEU A 400 0.34 -20.06 6.60
CA LEU A 400 -0.22 -19.84 7.96
C LEU A 400 0.86 -19.85 9.04
N LYS A 401 1.91 -20.69 8.90
CA LYS A 401 3.08 -20.65 9.79
C LYS A 401 3.89 -19.35 9.60
N LYS A 402 4.02 -18.82 8.37
CA LYS A 402 4.74 -17.56 8.11
C LYS A 402 3.95 -16.33 8.59
N THR A 403 2.62 -16.30 8.43
CA THR A 403 1.78 -15.26 9.06
C THR A 403 1.70 -15.38 10.57
N MET A 404 1.77 -16.60 11.10
CA MET A 404 1.92 -16.85 12.55
C MET A 404 3.31 -16.47 13.05
N SER A 405 4.37 -16.76 12.31
CA SER A 405 5.72 -16.30 12.59
C SER A 405 5.79 -14.76 12.57
N TRP A 406 5.10 -14.09 11.63
CA TRP A 406 4.99 -12.65 11.64
C TRP A 406 4.24 -12.14 12.90
N LEU A 407 3.14 -12.79 13.30
CA LEU A 407 2.45 -12.51 14.56
C LEU A 407 3.33 -12.83 15.79
N GLU A 408 4.14 -13.87 15.67
CA GLU A 408 5.14 -14.20 16.69
C GLU A 408 6.19 -13.11 16.82
N ASN A 409 6.41 -12.37 15.76
CA ASN A 409 7.53 -11.48 15.60
C ASN A 409 7.20 -9.99 15.76
N ASN A 410 5.93 -9.57 15.76
CA ASN A 410 5.53 -8.15 15.89
C ASN A 410 4.78 -7.87 17.21
N LEU A 411 4.99 -8.69 18.21
CA LEU A 411 4.51 -8.57 19.57
C LEU A 411 5.65 -8.85 20.56
#